data_71f1f10feb8a441bb1264ca8b095d73d
#
_entry.id   71f1f10feb8a441bb1264ca8b095d73d
#
_cell.length_a   1.000
_cell.length_b   1.000
_cell.length_c   1.000
_cell.angle_alpha   90.00
_cell.angle_beta   90.00
_cell.angle_gamma   90.00
#
_symmetry.space_group_name_H-M   'P 1'
#
loop_
_entity.id
_entity.type
_entity.pdbx_description
1 polymer ?
#
loop_
_entity_poly.entity_id
_entity_poly.type
_entity_poly.pdbx_seq_one_letter_code
_entity_poly.pdbx_strand_id
1 'polypeptide(L)'
;MAQPTRLDNKTAIVTGSANGIGAETVRLYNSLGANVVIADLSSSRDAAETLIQSLKDPSRASFISVNITVWKEISTLFDQTKRQFGQIDIVIANAGIMESRSFYDFETADDGSLREDDDVHRVIDVNLKGTMNTLRLAMFHMRSNPVDRTGFRGSIVLVSSTSGFFGSTAVVSYIASKHGVVGLLRSSQTAARKYGVRVNGVAPFITPTFITEGYSQSYAATGLPLNQPEDVVAGAIVKTSVDSESQGRCFLVYRGKTKEVEEARNAAIASYMGEEIKTAMDGAKKFFDEIGGYPLPRARA
;
A
#
# COMPACT_ATOMS: atom_id res chain seq x y z
N MET A 1 23.41 1.22 20.15
CA MET A 1 22.53 1.66 19.04
C MET A 1 22.67 0.63 17.95
N ALA A 2 21.57 0.01 17.48
CA ALA A 2 21.64 -0.88 16.32
C ALA A 2 22.10 -0.08 15.10
N GLN A 3 23.04 -0.61 14.31
CA GLN A 3 23.45 0.04 13.07
C GLN A 3 22.22 0.19 12.15
N PRO A 4 22.09 1.31 11.44
CA PRO A 4 20.99 1.49 10.49
C PRO A 4 21.04 0.35 9.46
N THR A 5 19.91 -0.25 9.19
CA THR A 5 19.78 -1.34 8.20
C THR A 5 20.23 -0.85 6.84
N ARG A 6 21.34 -1.40 6.31
CA ARG A 6 21.80 -1.11 4.94
C ARG A 6 21.01 -1.95 3.94
N LEU A 7 20.67 -1.35 2.81
CA LEU A 7 19.90 -1.97 1.72
C LEU A 7 20.70 -2.02 0.40
N ASP A 8 22.03 -2.11 0.52
CA ASP A 8 22.88 -2.19 -0.64
C ASP A 8 22.48 -3.37 -1.55
N ASN A 9 22.41 -3.12 -2.84
CA ASN A 9 21.97 -4.08 -3.86
C ASN A 9 20.50 -4.56 -3.75
N LYS A 10 19.69 -3.96 -2.88
CA LYS A 10 18.26 -4.17 -2.87
C LYS A 10 17.58 -3.19 -3.82
N THR A 11 16.51 -3.65 -4.48
CA THR A 11 15.72 -2.81 -5.40
C THR A 11 14.31 -2.64 -4.87
N ALA A 12 13.89 -1.38 -4.74
CA ALA A 12 12.58 -1.00 -4.28
C ALA A 12 11.78 -0.32 -5.39
N ILE A 13 10.55 -0.76 -5.63
CA ILE A 13 9.54 -0.04 -6.42
C ILE A 13 8.60 0.68 -5.46
N VAL A 14 8.37 1.96 -5.67
CA VAL A 14 7.38 2.74 -4.91
C VAL A 14 6.39 3.36 -5.88
N THR A 15 5.10 3.00 -5.78
CA THR A 15 4.05 3.59 -6.63
C THR A 15 3.50 4.88 -6.03
N GLY A 16 3.14 5.86 -6.87
CA GLY A 16 2.70 7.18 -6.42
C GLY A 16 3.79 7.92 -5.66
N SER A 17 5.01 7.93 -6.19
CA SER A 17 6.19 8.30 -5.42
C SER A 17 6.93 9.54 -5.90
N ALA A 18 6.36 10.31 -6.80
CA ALA A 18 6.93 11.61 -7.14
C ALA A 18 6.71 12.67 -6.04
N ASN A 19 5.74 12.45 -5.13
CA ASN A 19 5.37 13.40 -4.08
C ASN A 19 5.02 12.70 -2.75
N GLY A 20 4.86 13.49 -1.68
CA GLY A 20 4.31 13.08 -0.39
C GLY A 20 5.02 11.89 0.27
N ILE A 21 4.26 10.98 0.88
CA ILE A 21 4.79 9.78 1.56
C ILE A 21 5.66 8.94 0.62
N GLY A 22 5.26 8.81 -0.64
CA GLY A 22 6.01 8.05 -1.63
C GLY A 22 7.40 8.64 -1.90
N ALA A 23 7.50 9.95 -2.05
CA ALA A 23 8.78 10.64 -2.27
C ALA A 23 9.72 10.49 -1.07
N GLU A 24 9.20 10.66 0.16
CA GLU A 24 10.01 10.46 1.36
C GLU A 24 10.44 8.99 1.52
N THR A 25 9.59 8.04 1.10
CA THR A 25 9.96 6.62 1.04
C THR A 25 11.14 6.40 0.09
N VAL A 26 11.11 7.00 -1.10
CA VAL A 26 12.23 6.97 -2.07
C VAL A 26 13.50 7.56 -1.47
N ARG A 27 13.41 8.73 -0.82
CA ARG A 27 14.58 9.39 -0.17
C ARG A 27 15.23 8.47 0.84
N LEU A 28 14.43 7.87 1.71
CA LEU A 28 14.97 7.02 2.78
C LEU A 28 15.57 5.73 2.23
N TYR A 29 14.91 5.03 1.30
CA TYR A 29 15.48 3.83 0.67
C TYR A 29 16.80 4.12 -0.05
N ASN A 30 16.85 5.20 -0.84
CA ASN A 30 18.06 5.63 -1.51
C ASN A 30 19.20 5.95 -0.51
N SER A 31 18.87 6.65 0.58
CA SER A 31 19.85 6.98 1.63
C SER A 31 20.45 5.75 2.32
N LEU A 32 19.69 4.64 2.36
CA LEU A 32 20.10 3.33 2.90
C LEU A 32 20.86 2.48 1.88
N GLY A 33 21.04 2.97 0.63
CA GLY A 33 21.82 2.32 -0.41
C GLY A 33 21.02 1.46 -1.38
N ALA A 34 19.68 1.47 -1.32
CA ALA A 34 18.85 0.74 -2.27
C ALA A 34 18.82 1.41 -3.65
N ASN A 35 18.62 0.60 -4.68
CA ASN A 35 18.12 1.08 -5.96
C ASN A 35 16.62 1.38 -5.81
N VAL A 36 16.16 2.52 -6.32
CA VAL A 36 14.77 2.95 -6.16
C VAL A 36 14.13 3.28 -7.50
N VAL A 37 12.93 2.77 -7.72
CA VAL A 37 12.11 3.11 -8.89
C VAL A 37 10.94 3.97 -8.44
N ILE A 38 10.94 5.21 -8.91
CA ILE A 38 9.86 6.17 -8.76
C ILE A 38 8.82 5.83 -9.82
N ALA A 39 7.70 5.26 -9.42
CA ALA A 39 6.63 4.83 -10.31
C ALA A 39 5.42 5.77 -10.13
N ASP A 40 5.17 6.64 -11.11
CA ASP A 40 4.10 7.64 -11.03
C ASP A 40 3.54 7.95 -12.43
N LEU A 41 2.49 8.76 -12.51
CA LEU A 41 1.92 9.20 -13.78
C LEU A 41 2.93 10.03 -14.60
N SER A 42 2.76 10.05 -15.92
CA SER A 42 3.62 10.84 -16.82
C SER A 42 3.59 12.34 -16.49
N SER A 43 2.48 12.84 -15.99
CA SER A 43 2.33 14.24 -15.52
C SER A 43 3.20 14.59 -14.31
N SER A 44 3.69 13.59 -13.57
CA SER A 44 4.57 13.78 -12.41
C SER A 44 6.07 13.74 -12.77
N ARG A 45 6.44 13.71 -14.05
CA ARG A 45 7.83 13.55 -14.51
C ARG A 45 8.77 14.60 -13.91
N ASP A 46 8.42 15.89 -14.02
CA ASP A 46 9.28 16.97 -13.53
C ASP A 46 9.51 16.89 -12.02
N ALA A 47 8.47 16.53 -11.26
CA ALA A 47 8.58 16.31 -9.82
C ALA A 47 9.49 15.10 -9.51
N ALA A 48 9.37 14.01 -10.27
CA ALA A 48 10.21 12.83 -10.11
C ALA A 48 11.68 13.10 -10.46
N GLU A 49 11.95 13.88 -11.51
CA GLU A 49 13.32 14.27 -11.90
C GLU A 49 13.94 15.21 -10.85
N THR A 50 13.17 16.16 -10.32
CA THR A 50 13.60 16.99 -9.20
C THR A 50 13.91 16.16 -7.96
N LEU A 51 13.06 15.17 -7.65
CA LEU A 51 13.28 14.25 -6.55
C LEU A 51 14.59 13.48 -6.76
N ILE A 52 14.83 12.90 -7.95
CA ILE A 52 16.05 12.16 -8.26
C ILE A 52 17.30 13.00 -8.02
N GLN A 53 17.30 14.24 -8.51
CA GLN A 53 18.44 15.17 -8.34
C GLN A 53 18.74 15.49 -6.88
N SER A 54 17.73 15.43 -6.00
CA SER A 54 17.84 15.72 -4.57
C SER A 54 18.26 14.50 -3.72
N LEU A 55 18.34 13.30 -4.31
CA LEU A 55 18.68 12.08 -3.59
C LEU A 55 20.16 12.04 -3.20
N LYS A 56 20.47 11.25 -2.19
CA LYS A 56 21.85 11.02 -1.74
C LYS A 56 22.71 10.36 -2.84
N ASP A 57 22.14 9.43 -3.58
CA ASP A 57 22.75 8.77 -4.73
C ASP A 57 21.78 8.74 -5.92
N PRO A 58 21.74 9.79 -6.76
CA PRO A 58 20.85 9.84 -7.93
C PRO A 58 21.05 8.69 -8.92
N SER A 59 22.27 8.13 -8.99
CA SER A 59 22.59 7.04 -9.91
C SER A 59 21.85 5.73 -9.60
N ARG A 60 21.33 5.60 -8.38
CA ARG A 60 20.53 4.47 -7.91
C ARG A 60 19.02 4.71 -8.02
N ALA A 61 18.61 5.74 -8.73
CA ALA A 61 17.20 6.08 -8.90
C ALA A 61 16.80 6.10 -10.37
N SER A 62 15.58 5.70 -10.66
CA SER A 62 14.98 5.88 -11.99
C SER A 62 13.51 6.23 -11.87
N PHE A 63 13.00 7.00 -12.83
CA PHE A 63 11.57 7.27 -12.99
C PHE A 63 11.01 6.41 -14.12
N ILE A 64 9.90 5.72 -13.82
CA ILE A 64 9.12 4.99 -14.83
C ILE A 64 7.69 5.50 -14.76
N SER A 65 7.24 6.09 -15.87
CA SER A 65 5.85 6.53 -16.00
C SER A 65 4.90 5.34 -16.03
N VAL A 66 3.86 5.36 -15.20
CA VAL A 66 2.90 4.27 -15.09
C VAL A 66 1.54 4.74 -14.55
N ASN A 67 0.47 4.31 -15.21
CA ASN A 67 -0.86 4.26 -14.63
C ASN A 67 -1.09 2.84 -14.07
N ILE A 68 -1.14 2.70 -12.75
CA ILE A 68 -1.28 1.39 -12.08
C ILE A 68 -2.62 0.70 -12.34
N THR A 69 -3.61 1.42 -12.87
CA THR A 69 -4.92 0.86 -13.27
C THR A 69 -4.87 0.16 -14.62
N VAL A 70 -3.83 0.46 -15.43
CA VAL A 70 -3.61 -0.10 -16.77
C VAL A 70 -2.63 -1.28 -16.68
N TRP A 71 -3.14 -2.49 -16.86
CA TRP A 71 -2.37 -3.72 -16.68
C TRP A 71 -1.05 -3.76 -17.49
N LYS A 72 -1.10 -3.32 -18.74
CA LYS A 72 0.09 -3.31 -19.61
C LYS A 72 1.18 -2.38 -19.09
N GLU A 73 0.80 -1.20 -18.59
CA GLU A 73 1.76 -0.22 -18.07
C GLU A 73 2.43 -0.73 -16.81
N ILE A 74 1.63 -1.20 -15.84
CA ILE A 74 2.19 -1.70 -14.58
C ILE A 74 2.99 -2.99 -14.80
N SER A 75 2.61 -3.86 -15.70
CA SER A 75 3.43 -5.03 -16.06
C SER A 75 4.78 -4.60 -16.64
N THR A 76 4.78 -3.59 -17.53
CA THR A 76 5.98 -3.03 -18.12
C THR A 76 6.90 -2.40 -17.05
N LEU A 77 6.35 -1.73 -16.03
CA LEU A 77 7.12 -1.20 -14.90
C LEU A 77 7.97 -2.30 -14.22
N PHE A 78 7.34 -3.43 -13.89
CA PHE A 78 8.04 -4.55 -13.24
C PHE A 78 9.11 -5.17 -14.14
N ASP A 79 8.80 -5.37 -15.43
CA ASP A 79 9.74 -5.92 -16.40
C ASP A 79 10.93 -4.99 -16.63
N GLN A 80 10.71 -3.68 -16.73
CA GLN A 80 11.78 -2.69 -16.88
C GLN A 80 12.67 -2.64 -15.63
N THR A 81 12.06 -2.62 -14.44
CA THR A 81 12.79 -2.65 -13.17
C THR A 81 13.69 -3.89 -13.09
N LYS A 82 13.16 -5.07 -13.43
CA LYS A 82 13.93 -6.30 -13.41
C LYS A 82 15.06 -6.29 -14.44
N ARG A 83 14.86 -5.74 -15.65
CA ARG A 83 15.93 -5.58 -16.64
C ARG A 83 17.03 -4.64 -16.18
N GLN A 84 16.65 -3.54 -15.52
CA GLN A 84 17.60 -2.51 -15.09
C GLN A 84 18.42 -2.92 -13.87
N PHE A 85 17.79 -3.56 -12.88
CA PHE A 85 18.38 -3.83 -11.57
C PHE A 85 18.54 -5.33 -11.25
N GLY A 86 18.09 -6.21 -12.14
CA GLY A 86 18.20 -7.66 -11.99
C GLY A 86 17.16 -8.31 -11.10
N GLN A 87 16.79 -7.69 -9.98
CA GLN A 87 15.86 -8.24 -8.98
C GLN A 87 14.96 -7.15 -8.42
N ILE A 88 13.77 -7.53 -7.94
CA ILE A 88 12.85 -6.66 -7.20
C ILE A 88 12.71 -7.26 -5.81
N ASP A 89 13.18 -6.54 -4.78
CA ASP A 89 13.20 -7.00 -3.39
C ASP A 89 12.07 -6.43 -2.55
N ILE A 90 11.71 -5.17 -2.82
CA ILE A 90 10.74 -4.42 -2.03
C ILE A 90 9.74 -3.74 -2.98
N VAL A 91 8.45 -3.83 -2.66
CA VAL A 91 7.41 -3.10 -3.38
C VAL A 91 6.51 -2.38 -2.38
N ILE A 92 6.38 -1.07 -2.55
CA ILE A 92 5.49 -0.23 -1.77
C ILE A 92 4.31 0.19 -2.65
N ALA A 93 3.17 -0.42 -2.42
CA ALA A 93 1.92 -0.05 -3.07
C ALA A 93 1.32 1.17 -2.34
N ASN A 94 1.83 2.36 -2.70
CA ASN A 94 1.52 3.62 -2.03
C ASN A 94 0.56 4.50 -2.84
N ALA A 95 0.53 4.39 -4.16
CA ALA A 95 -0.33 5.22 -5.01
C ALA A 95 -1.78 5.20 -4.55
N GLY A 96 -2.39 6.37 -4.48
CA GLY A 96 -3.77 6.53 -4.06
C GLY A 96 -4.26 7.96 -4.28
N ILE A 97 -5.56 8.10 -4.37
CA ILE A 97 -6.28 9.37 -4.52
C ILE A 97 -7.48 9.38 -3.58
N MET A 98 -8.10 10.54 -3.43
CA MET A 98 -9.39 10.74 -2.76
C MET A 98 -10.38 11.31 -3.78
N GLU A 99 -11.68 11.14 -3.53
CA GLU A 99 -12.71 11.80 -4.32
C GLU A 99 -12.58 13.32 -4.23
N SER A 100 -12.82 14.00 -5.36
CA SER A 100 -12.73 15.46 -5.48
C SER A 100 -14.06 16.18 -5.21
N ARG A 101 -15.16 15.41 -5.10
CA ARG A 101 -16.52 15.88 -4.79
C ARG A 101 -17.26 14.90 -3.89
N SER A 102 -18.36 15.33 -3.32
CA SER A 102 -19.16 14.46 -2.45
C SER A 102 -19.82 13.34 -3.26
N PHE A 103 -19.76 12.10 -2.77
CA PHE A 103 -20.48 10.94 -3.31
C PHE A 103 -22.01 11.19 -3.44
N TYR A 104 -22.57 12.02 -2.59
CA TYR A 104 -23.97 12.38 -2.58
C TYR A 104 -24.26 13.71 -3.28
N ASP A 105 -23.38 14.19 -4.12
CA ASP A 105 -23.63 15.30 -5.02
C ASP A 105 -24.38 14.77 -6.24
N PHE A 106 -25.70 14.80 -6.19
CA PHE A 106 -26.57 14.19 -7.19
C PHE A 106 -26.70 15.08 -8.45
N GLU A 107 -25.69 15.06 -9.29
CA GLU A 107 -25.71 15.70 -10.58
C GLU A 107 -26.68 14.98 -11.53
N THR A 108 -27.59 15.71 -12.17
CA THR A 108 -28.57 15.17 -13.11
C THR A 108 -28.27 15.55 -14.56
N ALA A 109 -28.64 14.68 -15.48
CA ALA A 109 -28.68 14.96 -16.90
C ALA A 109 -29.89 15.83 -17.28
N ASP A 110 -29.95 16.31 -18.52
CA ASP A 110 -31.03 17.19 -19.00
C ASP A 110 -32.42 16.55 -18.94
N ASP A 111 -32.50 15.23 -18.99
CA ASP A 111 -33.72 14.45 -18.85
C ASP A 111 -34.13 14.16 -17.39
N GLY A 112 -33.36 14.69 -16.41
CA GLY A 112 -33.58 14.50 -14.98
C GLY A 112 -33.06 13.18 -14.43
N SER A 113 -32.43 12.33 -15.24
CA SER A 113 -31.77 11.10 -14.74
C SER A 113 -30.49 11.43 -13.97
N LEU A 114 -30.16 10.61 -12.96
CA LEU A 114 -28.90 10.74 -12.21
C LEU A 114 -27.73 10.41 -13.11
N ARG A 115 -26.72 11.28 -13.12
CA ARG A 115 -25.45 11.00 -13.82
C ARG A 115 -24.60 10.02 -13.04
N GLU A 116 -23.88 9.14 -13.76
CA GLU A 116 -22.85 8.30 -13.17
C GLU A 116 -21.67 9.16 -12.68
N ASP A 117 -21.13 8.83 -11.54
CA ASP A 117 -20.00 9.54 -10.95
C ASP A 117 -18.68 8.84 -11.25
N ASP A 118 -18.00 9.29 -12.31
CA ASP A 118 -16.70 8.76 -12.72
C ASP A 118 -15.60 8.97 -11.65
N ASP A 119 -15.72 10.01 -10.79
CA ASP A 119 -14.74 10.30 -9.75
C ASP A 119 -14.72 9.20 -8.68
N VAL A 120 -15.90 8.71 -8.33
CA VAL A 120 -16.08 7.58 -7.41
C VAL A 120 -15.40 6.31 -7.94
N HIS A 121 -15.65 5.98 -9.18
CA HIS A 121 -15.08 4.81 -9.83
C HIS A 121 -13.56 4.93 -9.96
N ARG A 122 -13.05 6.11 -10.29
CA ARG A 122 -11.61 6.38 -10.38
C ARG A 122 -10.90 6.14 -9.05
N VAL A 123 -11.51 6.52 -7.91
CA VAL A 123 -10.93 6.26 -6.58
C VAL A 123 -10.80 4.76 -6.32
N ILE A 124 -11.82 3.97 -6.64
CA ILE A 124 -11.78 2.51 -6.51
C ILE A 124 -10.75 1.90 -7.46
N ASP A 125 -10.71 2.36 -8.71
CA ASP A 125 -9.76 1.86 -9.70
C ASP A 125 -8.30 2.11 -9.28
N VAL A 126 -7.98 3.30 -8.80
CA VAL A 126 -6.61 3.62 -8.38
C VAL A 126 -6.28 2.91 -7.06
N ASN A 127 -7.08 3.12 -6.02
CA ASN A 127 -6.72 2.71 -4.67
C ASN A 127 -6.83 1.20 -4.45
N LEU A 128 -7.79 0.53 -5.08
CA LEU A 128 -8.03 -0.90 -4.88
C LEU A 128 -7.54 -1.72 -6.05
N LYS A 129 -8.06 -1.53 -7.27
CA LYS A 129 -7.65 -2.30 -8.45
C LYS A 129 -6.16 -2.08 -8.78
N GLY A 130 -5.66 -0.84 -8.74
CA GLY A 130 -4.24 -0.54 -8.94
C GLY A 130 -3.35 -1.20 -7.89
N THR A 131 -3.77 -1.19 -6.62
CA THR A 131 -3.09 -1.92 -5.54
C THR A 131 -3.12 -3.43 -5.75
N MET A 132 -4.25 -4.00 -6.22
CA MET A 132 -4.35 -5.43 -6.58
C MET A 132 -3.37 -5.80 -7.71
N ASN A 133 -3.29 -4.99 -8.75
CA ASN A 133 -2.35 -5.18 -9.85
C ASN A 133 -0.90 -5.16 -9.34
N THR A 134 -0.56 -4.17 -8.51
CA THR A 134 0.75 -4.01 -7.89
C THR A 134 1.12 -5.23 -7.04
N LEU A 135 0.22 -5.65 -6.14
CA LEU A 135 0.41 -6.82 -5.27
C LEU A 135 0.62 -8.10 -6.08
N ARG A 136 -0.21 -8.33 -7.11
CA ARG A 136 -0.14 -9.52 -7.96
C ARG A 136 1.18 -9.61 -8.72
N LEU A 137 1.64 -8.50 -9.32
CA LEU A 137 2.89 -8.45 -10.06
C LEU A 137 4.11 -8.55 -9.12
N ALA A 138 4.07 -7.89 -7.97
CA ALA A 138 5.11 -8.01 -6.95
C ALA A 138 5.27 -9.48 -6.50
N MET A 139 4.19 -10.15 -6.15
CA MET A 139 4.20 -11.55 -5.78
C MET A 139 4.73 -12.45 -6.91
N PHE A 140 4.31 -12.20 -8.15
CA PHE A 140 4.76 -12.95 -9.32
C PHE A 140 6.28 -12.84 -9.52
N HIS A 141 6.84 -11.63 -9.45
CA HIS A 141 8.27 -11.43 -9.66
C HIS A 141 9.11 -11.93 -8.49
N MET A 142 8.65 -11.69 -7.25
CA MET A 142 9.40 -12.07 -6.04
C MET A 142 9.43 -13.58 -5.78
N ARG A 143 8.40 -14.35 -6.17
CA ARG A 143 8.34 -15.80 -5.89
C ARG A 143 9.55 -16.59 -6.41
N SER A 144 10.23 -16.09 -7.41
CA SER A 144 11.42 -16.72 -8.02
C SER A 144 12.75 -16.11 -7.57
N ASN A 145 12.75 -15.11 -6.69
CA ASN A 145 13.96 -14.57 -6.12
C ASN A 145 14.68 -15.62 -5.26
N PRO A 146 16.00 -15.55 -5.13
CA PRO A 146 16.70 -16.31 -4.09
C PRO A 146 16.17 -15.92 -2.71
N VAL A 147 16.11 -16.90 -1.82
CA VAL A 147 15.80 -16.65 -0.41
C VAL A 147 16.95 -15.85 0.20
N ASP A 148 16.64 -14.75 0.85
CA ASP A 148 17.63 -13.92 1.51
C ASP A 148 17.99 -14.46 2.92
N ARG A 149 18.91 -13.78 3.60
CA ARG A 149 19.34 -14.15 4.96
C ARG A 149 18.23 -14.12 6.02
N THR A 150 17.09 -13.51 5.71
CA THR A 150 15.91 -13.45 6.60
C THR A 150 14.92 -14.58 6.33
N GLY A 151 15.21 -15.45 5.36
CA GLY A 151 14.32 -16.56 4.99
C GLY A 151 13.24 -16.18 3.97
N PHE A 152 13.26 -14.96 3.43
CA PHE A 152 12.24 -14.46 2.50
C PHE A 152 12.81 -14.12 1.11
N ARG A 153 11.90 -14.06 0.13
CA ARG A 153 12.19 -13.74 -1.27
C ARG A 153 11.88 -12.29 -1.63
N GLY A 154 11.23 -11.57 -0.75
CA GLY A 154 10.87 -10.17 -0.94
C GLY A 154 9.86 -9.67 0.08
N SER A 155 9.58 -8.39 0.03
CA SER A 155 8.68 -7.70 0.96
C SER A 155 7.76 -6.72 0.22
N ILE A 156 6.47 -6.82 0.49
CA ILE A 156 5.43 -5.95 -0.06
C ILE A 156 4.77 -5.20 1.09
N VAL A 157 4.66 -3.88 0.97
CA VAL A 157 3.93 -3.03 1.91
C VAL A 157 2.77 -2.37 1.18
N LEU A 158 1.56 -2.60 1.68
CA LEU A 158 0.33 -1.98 1.19
C LEU A 158 0.02 -0.75 2.04
N VAL A 159 -0.02 0.43 1.42
CA VAL A 159 -0.35 1.66 2.13
C VAL A 159 -1.87 1.86 2.13
N SER A 160 -2.47 1.54 3.27
CA SER A 160 -3.89 1.79 3.54
C SER A 160 -4.08 3.22 4.11
N SER A 161 -4.86 3.35 5.13
CA SER A 161 -5.14 4.56 5.93
C SER A 161 -5.80 4.12 7.24
N THR A 162 -5.84 5.00 8.25
CA THR A 162 -6.77 4.82 9.37
C THR A 162 -8.21 4.70 8.87
N SER A 163 -8.56 5.31 7.72
CA SER A 163 -9.85 5.14 7.03
C SER A 163 -10.10 3.72 6.52
N GLY A 164 -9.12 2.82 6.53
CA GLY A 164 -9.33 1.39 6.30
C GLY A 164 -9.88 0.62 7.51
N PHE A 165 -10.01 1.29 8.65
CA PHE A 165 -10.50 0.74 9.92
C PHE A 165 -11.66 1.55 10.51
N PHE A 166 -11.82 2.79 10.10
CA PHE A 166 -12.84 3.73 10.59
C PHE A 166 -13.63 4.30 9.42
N GLY A 167 -14.87 4.70 9.68
CA GLY A 167 -15.79 5.32 8.73
C GLY A 167 -16.32 6.66 9.21
N SER A 168 -17.51 7.04 8.73
CA SER A 168 -18.29 8.20 9.17
C SER A 168 -17.67 9.59 8.84
N THR A 169 -16.87 9.69 7.80
CA THR A 169 -16.25 10.95 7.34
C THR A 169 -16.75 11.43 5.97
N ALA A 170 -17.83 10.82 5.44
CA ALA A 170 -18.48 11.15 4.16
C ALA A 170 -17.61 10.99 2.88
N VAL A 171 -16.35 10.55 2.98
CA VAL A 171 -15.50 10.17 1.84
C VAL A 171 -15.71 8.69 1.52
N VAL A 172 -16.78 8.39 0.79
CA VAL A 172 -17.35 7.03 0.67
C VAL A 172 -16.43 6.10 -0.10
N SER A 173 -15.96 6.50 -1.27
CA SER A 173 -15.14 5.67 -2.13
C SER A 173 -13.73 5.48 -1.57
N TYR A 174 -13.17 6.51 -0.99
CA TYR A 174 -11.88 6.41 -0.31
C TYR A 174 -11.93 5.42 0.84
N ILE A 175 -12.92 5.54 1.74
CA ILE A 175 -13.10 4.61 2.86
C ILE A 175 -13.28 3.18 2.35
N ALA A 176 -14.17 2.96 1.38
CA ALA A 176 -14.41 1.65 0.79
C ALA A 176 -13.11 1.07 0.20
N SER A 177 -12.36 1.87 -0.57
CA SER A 177 -11.09 1.45 -1.16
C SER A 177 -10.06 1.06 -0.11
N LYS A 178 -9.92 1.84 0.97
CA LYS A 178 -8.92 1.58 2.03
C LYS A 178 -9.29 0.39 2.93
N HIS A 179 -10.59 0.11 3.14
CA HIS A 179 -11.06 -1.16 3.70
C HIS A 179 -10.71 -2.33 2.77
N GLY A 180 -10.90 -2.15 1.44
CA GLY A 180 -10.49 -3.12 0.43
C GLY A 180 -8.99 -3.45 0.49
N VAL A 181 -8.12 -2.45 0.67
CA VAL A 181 -6.67 -2.65 0.83
C VAL A 181 -6.34 -3.47 2.09
N VAL A 182 -7.03 -3.24 3.21
CA VAL A 182 -6.91 -4.09 4.42
C VAL A 182 -7.40 -5.50 4.12
N GLY A 183 -8.46 -5.65 3.33
CA GLY A 183 -8.93 -6.93 2.82
C GLY A 183 -7.86 -7.67 2.00
N LEU A 184 -7.15 -6.96 1.10
CA LEU A 184 -6.03 -7.51 0.32
C LEU A 184 -4.90 -8.00 1.22
N LEU A 185 -4.51 -7.22 2.24
CA LEU A 185 -3.52 -7.63 3.22
C LEU A 185 -3.89 -8.98 3.85
N ARG A 186 -5.11 -9.09 4.35
CA ARG A 186 -5.59 -10.29 5.06
C ARG A 186 -5.70 -11.50 4.13
N SER A 187 -6.25 -11.32 2.93
CA SER A 187 -6.50 -12.41 1.98
C SER A 187 -5.24 -12.90 1.27
N SER A 188 -4.17 -12.12 1.21
CA SER A 188 -2.93 -12.49 0.54
C SER A 188 -2.01 -13.41 1.37
N GLN A 189 -2.26 -13.60 2.68
CA GLN A 189 -1.32 -14.26 3.59
C GLN A 189 -1.03 -15.73 3.25
N THR A 190 -2.00 -16.46 2.73
CA THR A 190 -1.79 -17.86 2.30
C THR A 190 -0.82 -17.91 1.11
N ALA A 191 -1.01 -17.06 0.11
CA ALA A 191 -0.09 -16.96 -1.02
C ALA A 191 1.29 -16.43 -0.59
N ALA A 192 1.34 -15.47 0.31
CA ALA A 192 2.56 -14.91 0.87
C ALA A 192 3.44 -15.99 1.52
N ARG A 193 2.86 -16.81 2.40
CA ARG A 193 3.56 -17.96 3.00
C ARG A 193 4.02 -18.96 1.95
N LYS A 194 3.14 -19.34 1.00
CA LYS A 194 3.45 -20.30 -0.06
C LYS A 194 4.66 -19.89 -0.90
N TYR A 195 4.78 -18.60 -1.19
CA TYR A 195 5.85 -18.09 -2.07
C TYR A 195 7.05 -17.52 -1.29
N GLY A 196 7.03 -17.51 0.03
CA GLY A 196 8.09 -16.95 0.85
C GLY A 196 8.25 -15.44 0.68
N VAL A 197 7.15 -14.72 0.47
CA VAL A 197 7.12 -13.26 0.31
C VAL A 197 6.36 -12.65 1.48
N ARG A 198 6.91 -11.63 2.12
CA ARG A 198 6.21 -10.91 3.20
C ARG A 198 5.22 -9.91 2.61
N VAL A 199 4.01 -9.88 3.15
CA VAL A 199 2.99 -8.86 2.82
C VAL A 199 2.48 -8.25 4.10
N ASN A 200 2.68 -6.94 4.24
CA ASN A 200 2.30 -6.16 5.42
C ASN A 200 1.54 -4.90 5.01
N GLY A 201 0.93 -4.22 5.97
CA GLY A 201 0.20 -2.98 5.79
C GLY A 201 0.75 -1.84 6.64
N VAL A 202 0.60 -0.62 6.13
CA VAL A 202 0.80 0.61 6.89
C VAL A 202 -0.45 1.47 6.69
N ALA A 203 -0.97 2.02 7.78
CA ALA A 203 -2.20 2.79 7.80
C ALA A 203 -1.96 4.16 8.47
N PRO A 204 -1.52 5.17 7.70
CA PRO A 204 -1.29 6.51 8.20
C PRO A 204 -2.58 7.18 8.68
N PHE A 205 -2.48 7.95 9.77
CA PHE A 205 -3.44 9.00 10.09
C PHE A 205 -3.21 10.22 9.18
N ILE A 206 -3.96 11.30 9.37
CA ILE A 206 -3.87 12.52 8.55
C ILE A 206 -2.41 12.96 8.43
N THR A 207 -1.93 13.00 7.19
CA THR A 207 -0.55 13.35 6.83
C THR A 207 -0.62 14.40 5.71
N PRO A 208 -0.01 15.60 5.86
CA PRO A 208 -0.03 16.63 4.84
C PRO A 208 0.58 16.11 3.53
N THR A 209 -0.25 15.97 2.53
CA THR A 209 0.08 15.54 1.17
C THR A 209 -0.96 16.13 0.21
N PHE A 210 -0.82 15.95 -1.09
CA PHE A 210 -1.81 16.40 -2.06
C PHE A 210 -3.24 15.89 -1.73
N ILE A 211 -3.38 14.66 -1.25
CA ILE A 211 -4.69 14.08 -0.87
C ILE A 211 -5.37 14.87 0.24
N THR A 212 -4.62 15.48 1.14
CA THR A 212 -5.15 16.18 2.33
C THR A 212 -5.06 17.70 2.21
N GLU A 213 -4.62 18.25 1.07
CA GLU A 213 -4.38 19.67 0.86
C GLU A 213 -5.61 20.52 1.19
N GLY A 214 -6.80 20.06 0.81
CA GLY A 214 -8.05 20.79 1.04
C GLY A 214 -8.45 21.00 2.50
N TYR A 215 -7.86 20.24 3.45
CA TYR A 215 -8.27 20.33 4.87
C TYR A 215 -7.13 20.25 5.88
N SER A 216 -5.94 19.83 5.52
CA SER A 216 -4.85 19.60 6.49
C SER A 216 -4.44 20.89 7.23
N GLN A 217 -4.44 22.02 6.57
CA GLN A 217 -4.13 23.32 7.21
C GLN A 217 -5.22 23.73 8.21
N SER A 218 -6.48 23.62 7.83
CA SER A 218 -7.61 23.92 8.72
C SER A 218 -7.63 22.96 9.93
N TYR A 219 -7.32 21.68 9.69
CA TYR A 219 -7.19 20.70 10.77
C TYR A 219 -6.04 21.06 11.73
N ALA A 220 -4.87 21.43 11.21
CA ALA A 220 -3.73 21.86 12.02
C ALA A 220 -4.05 23.11 12.85
N ALA A 221 -4.83 24.04 12.32
CA ALA A 221 -5.24 25.26 13.01
C ALA A 221 -6.11 24.98 14.27
N THR A 222 -6.73 23.79 14.36
CA THR A 222 -7.46 23.38 15.57
C THR A 222 -6.54 22.97 16.74
N GLY A 223 -5.22 22.92 16.53
CA GLY A 223 -4.25 22.42 17.51
C GLY A 223 -4.20 20.89 17.58
N LEU A 224 -4.99 20.19 16.77
CA LEU A 224 -4.93 18.73 16.70
C LEU A 224 -3.70 18.26 15.91
N PRO A 225 -3.05 17.20 16.35
CA PRO A 225 -1.79 16.77 15.78
C PRO A 225 -1.97 16.04 14.45
N LEU A 226 -1.05 16.31 13.52
CA LEU A 226 -0.87 15.61 12.24
C LEU A 226 0.34 14.68 12.29
N ASN A 227 0.41 13.73 11.35
CA ASN A 227 1.67 13.13 10.96
C ASN A 227 2.47 14.10 10.08
N GLN A 228 3.76 13.80 9.94
CA GLN A 228 4.56 14.29 8.81
C GLN A 228 4.84 13.10 7.87
N PRO A 229 5.08 13.31 6.57
CA PRO A 229 5.41 12.21 5.65
C PRO A 229 6.60 11.37 6.14
N GLU A 230 7.62 12.00 6.71
CA GLU A 230 8.81 11.35 7.28
C GLU A 230 8.47 10.45 8.47
N ASP A 231 7.51 10.84 9.31
CA ASP A 231 7.02 10.03 10.44
C ASP A 231 6.44 8.70 9.95
N VAL A 232 5.68 8.75 8.84
CA VAL A 232 5.07 7.56 8.24
C VAL A 232 6.14 6.66 7.65
N VAL A 233 7.09 7.25 6.94
CA VAL A 233 8.14 6.51 6.23
C VAL A 233 9.10 5.86 7.21
N ALA A 234 9.74 6.63 8.08
CA ALA A 234 10.75 6.14 9.01
C ALA A 234 10.14 5.25 10.10
N GLY A 235 8.97 5.65 10.63
CA GLY A 235 8.31 4.92 11.71
C GLY A 235 7.66 3.61 11.28
N ALA A 236 7.24 3.48 10.03
CA ALA A 236 6.45 2.33 9.60
C ALA A 236 6.90 1.69 8.30
N ILE A 237 6.88 2.39 7.15
CA ILE A 237 7.07 1.75 5.83
C ILE A 237 8.40 1.02 5.75
N VAL A 238 9.51 1.71 5.99
CA VAL A 238 10.85 1.12 5.87
C VAL A 238 11.05 0.06 6.94
N LYS A 239 10.71 0.34 8.20
CA LYS A 239 10.79 -0.64 9.28
C LYS A 239 10.03 -1.92 8.94
N THR A 240 8.77 -1.81 8.53
CA THR A 240 7.91 -2.95 8.18
C THR A 240 8.45 -3.74 7.00
N SER A 241 9.06 -3.06 6.03
CA SER A 241 9.60 -3.73 4.83
C SER A 241 10.88 -4.54 5.09
N VAL A 242 11.64 -4.19 6.13
CA VAL A 242 12.93 -4.84 6.45
C VAL A 242 12.87 -5.77 7.66
N ASP A 243 11.85 -5.62 8.52
CA ASP A 243 11.67 -6.45 9.70
C ASP A 243 11.20 -7.87 9.31
N SER A 244 12.06 -8.87 9.55
CA SER A 244 11.77 -10.27 9.25
C SER A 244 10.61 -10.85 10.06
N GLU A 245 10.32 -10.28 11.22
CA GLU A 245 9.23 -10.73 12.08
C GLU A 245 7.86 -10.18 11.64
N SER A 246 7.86 -9.20 10.73
CA SER A 246 6.62 -8.62 10.20
C SER A 246 6.09 -9.43 9.04
N GLN A 247 5.03 -10.21 9.31
CA GLN A 247 4.27 -10.98 8.32
C GLN A 247 2.77 -10.89 8.63
N GLY A 248 1.99 -10.33 7.69
CA GLY A 248 0.54 -10.15 7.84
C GLY A 248 0.15 -9.08 8.86
N ARG A 249 1.09 -8.20 9.23
CA ARG A 249 0.88 -7.13 10.19
C ARG A 249 0.42 -5.85 9.51
N CYS A 250 -0.34 -5.04 10.24
CA CYS A 250 -0.68 -3.68 9.83
C CYS A 250 -0.38 -2.68 10.93
N PHE A 251 0.38 -1.64 10.60
CA PHE A 251 0.78 -0.62 11.54
C PHE A 251 0.02 0.69 11.30
N LEU A 252 -0.82 1.09 12.24
CA LEU A 252 -1.34 2.46 12.30
C LEU A 252 -0.19 3.40 12.66
N VAL A 253 -0.16 4.56 12.00
CA VAL A 253 0.87 5.58 12.26
C VAL A 253 0.21 6.88 12.71
N TYR A 254 0.63 7.36 13.88
CA TYR A 254 0.18 8.62 14.46
C TYR A 254 1.33 9.31 15.17
N ARG A 255 1.74 10.49 14.70
CA ARG A 255 2.85 11.28 15.26
C ARG A 255 4.15 10.46 15.44
N GLY A 256 4.57 9.77 14.40
CA GLY A 256 5.74 8.90 14.42
C GLY A 256 5.62 7.65 15.32
N LYS A 257 4.51 7.50 16.07
CA LYS A 257 4.23 6.28 16.83
C LYS A 257 3.51 5.27 15.95
N THR A 258 3.84 4.00 16.12
CA THR A 258 3.21 2.89 15.42
C THR A 258 2.47 1.98 16.39
N LYS A 259 1.28 1.53 15.98
CA LYS A 259 0.51 0.51 16.69
C LYS A 259 0.13 -0.61 15.73
N GLU A 260 0.58 -1.81 16.03
CA GLU A 260 0.14 -3.00 15.32
C GLU A 260 -1.33 -3.30 15.64
N VAL A 261 -2.14 -3.59 14.63
CA VAL A 261 -3.60 -3.72 14.79
C VAL A 261 -4.19 -5.05 14.35
N GLU A 262 -3.50 -5.86 13.56
CA GLU A 262 -4.05 -7.15 13.12
C GLU A 262 -4.00 -8.21 14.25
N GLU A 263 -2.91 -8.25 15.05
CA GLU A 263 -2.85 -9.10 16.24
C GLU A 263 -3.88 -8.67 17.28
N ALA A 264 -3.96 -7.34 17.55
CA ALA A 264 -4.92 -6.80 18.50
C ALA A 264 -6.37 -7.09 18.09
N ARG A 265 -6.69 -6.92 16.80
CA ARG A 265 -7.98 -7.28 16.22
C ARG A 265 -8.29 -8.77 16.40
N ASN A 266 -7.35 -9.64 16.06
CA ASN A 266 -7.55 -11.09 16.18
C ASN A 266 -7.80 -11.50 17.63
N ALA A 267 -7.08 -10.91 18.58
CA ALA A 267 -7.30 -11.14 20.01
C ALA A 267 -8.68 -10.67 20.49
N ALA A 268 -9.23 -9.61 19.86
CA ALA A 268 -10.50 -9.01 20.24
C ALA A 268 -11.72 -9.66 19.55
N ILE A 269 -11.54 -10.58 18.59
CA ILE A 269 -12.69 -11.13 17.81
C ILE A 269 -13.77 -11.70 18.72
N ALA A 270 -13.40 -12.50 19.72
CA ALA A 270 -14.36 -13.10 20.64
C ALA A 270 -15.18 -12.06 21.42
N SER A 271 -14.57 -10.92 21.77
CA SER A 271 -15.23 -9.89 22.58
C SER A 271 -16.33 -9.13 21.83
N TYR A 272 -16.23 -9.01 20.49
CA TYR A 272 -17.24 -8.28 19.70
C TYR A 272 -18.10 -9.18 18.81
N MET A 273 -17.68 -10.40 18.49
CA MET A 273 -18.48 -11.35 17.69
C MET A 273 -19.05 -12.50 18.51
N GLY A 274 -18.54 -12.73 19.73
CA GLY A 274 -18.91 -13.88 20.58
C GLY A 274 -18.03 -15.12 20.35
N GLU A 275 -17.89 -15.93 21.38
CA GLU A 275 -17.05 -17.14 21.37
C GLU A 275 -17.55 -18.19 20.36
N GLU A 276 -18.85 -18.35 20.19
CA GLU A 276 -19.43 -19.31 19.26
C GLU A 276 -19.04 -19.01 17.81
N ILE A 277 -19.21 -17.75 17.39
CA ILE A 277 -18.85 -17.32 16.03
C ILE A 277 -17.35 -17.41 15.83
N LYS A 278 -16.56 -17.01 16.82
CA LYS A 278 -15.09 -17.14 16.74
C LYS A 278 -14.68 -18.59 16.55
N THR A 279 -15.24 -19.52 17.34
CA THR A 279 -14.94 -20.94 17.23
C THR A 279 -15.31 -21.51 15.85
N ALA A 280 -16.47 -21.12 15.31
CA ALA A 280 -16.90 -21.53 13.98
C ALA A 280 -15.95 -20.99 12.89
N MET A 281 -15.51 -19.72 12.99
CA MET A 281 -14.56 -19.12 12.05
C MET A 281 -13.18 -19.80 12.12
N ASP A 282 -12.68 -20.11 13.31
CA ASP A 282 -11.40 -20.81 13.49
C ASP A 282 -11.47 -22.23 12.91
N GLY A 283 -12.58 -22.95 13.09
CA GLY A 283 -12.85 -24.24 12.49
C GLY A 283 -12.89 -24.18 10.97
N ALA A 284 -13.61 -23.20 10.40
CA ALA A 284 -13.66 -23.01 8.96
C ALA A 284 -12.28 -22.67 8.38
N LYS A 285 -11.53 -21.79 9.06
CA LYS A 285 -10.15 -21.46 8.65
C LYS A 285 -9.27 -22.70 8.61
N LYS A 286 -9.29 -23.52 9.68
CA LYS A 286 -8.53 -24.78 9.75
C LYS A 286 -8.90 -25.71 8.59
N PHE A 287 -10.19 -25.92 8.35
CA PHE A 287 -10.67 -26.75 7.24
C PHE A 287 -10.13 -26.27 5.88
N PHE A 288 -10.23 -24.95 5.58
CA PHE A 288 -9.73 -24.44 4.32
C PHE A 288 -8.20 -24.47 4.22
N ASP A 289 -7.48 -24.28 5.31
CA ASP A 289 -6.00 -24.43 5.32
C ASP A 289 -5.61 -25.90 5.01
N GLU A 290 -6.33 -26.91 5.54
CA GLU A 290 -6.08 -28.34 5.31
C GLU A 290 -6.34 -28.77 3.86
N ILE A 291 -7.35 -28.21 3.20
CA ILE A 291 -7.65 -28.52 1.78
C ILE A 291 -6.92 -27.63 0.78
N GLY A 292 -6.01 -26.75 1.26
CA GLY A 292 -5.20 -25.89 0.40
C GLY A 292 -5.87 -24.59 -0.08
N GLY A 293 -6.95 -24.19 0.56
CA GLY A 293 -7.70 -22.96 0.28
C GLY A 293 -9.16 -23.19 -0.12
N TYR A 294 -9.88 -22.13 -0.44
CA TYR A 294 -11.25 -22.22 -0.93
C TYR A 294 -11.30 -22.88 -2.31
N PRO A 295 -12.15 -23.93 -2.52
CA PRO A 295 -12.43 -24.41 -3.86
C PRO A 295 -13.15 -23.32 -4.65
N LEU A 296 -12.51 -22.82 -5.70
CA LEU A 296 -13.06 -21.75 -6.50
C LEU A 296 -14.15 -22.27 -7.45
N PRO A 297 -15.28 -21.56 -7.61
CA PRO A 297 -16.29 -21.94 -8.58
C PRO A 297 -15.73 -21.81 -10.00
N ARG A 298 -16.27 -22.60 -10.92
CA ARG A 298 -15.97 -22.44 -12.36
C ARG A 298 -16.51 -21.08 -12.81
N ALA A 299 -15.73 -20.38 -13.66
CA ALA A 299 -16.22 -19.17 -14.29
C ALA A 299 -17.52 -19.50 -15.07
N ARG A 300 -18.55 -18.70 -14.86
CA ARG A 300 -19.73 -18.74 -15.73
C ARG A 300 -19.36 -18.05 -17.04
N ALA A 301 -19.65 -18.67 -18.16
CA ALA A 301 -19.46 -18.09 -19.48
C ALA A 301 -20.36 -16.88 -19.69
#